data_511414d53dc43402f2a4636b44cef71b
#
_entry.id   511414d53dc43402f2a4636b44cef71b
#
_cell.length_a   1.000
_cell.length_b   1.000
_cell.length_c   1.000
_cell.angle_alpha   90.00
_cell.angle_beta   90.00
_cell.angle_gamma   90.00
#
_symmetry.space_group_name_H-M   'P 1'
#
loop_
_entity.id
_entity.type
_entity.pdbx_description
1 polymer ?
#
loop_
_entity_poly.entity_id
_entity_poly.type
_entity_poly.pdbx_seq_one_letter_code
_entity_poly.pdbx_strand_id
1 'polypeptide(L)'
;MDTAEQKTVLIGVSGGVAAYKSCEIVRGLQKAGVRVKVMMTEHATHFIDPLTFRSLTHEPVAVGLFDDPSDPIHHISLAAEADVVLLAPCTANVMAKAAHGIADDLFSTTLLATTAPIVVAPAMNVHMYENAATQTNMETLKTRGFHFVEADDGYLACGDVGRGRLAEPDRIVSAVLDLLNGKDEIKNDFAGKRVMVTAGPTVEPIDPVRYLTNRSSGKFGYALASAAANRGAQVTLISGPVALPAPAGVETTYVESARDMLTAAEASFANADIALFAAAVADMRPANPADKKLKKGKNDSELSAIQLAENPDILATLGHKKENRVVIGFAAETNDVVDNARKKLAKKGANMIVANEVGANKTFGKDDDEIWLVTESGAEHIDPAPKTELAHVILDKALSMAKTN
;
A
#
# COMPACT_ATOMS: atom_id res chain seq x y z
N MET A 1 -37.03 -10.46 5.64
CA MET A 1 -35.97 -10.39 4.61
C MET A 1 -35.58 -8.93 4.60
N ASP A 2 -34.49 -8.61 5.28
CA ASP A 2 -33.89 -7.29 5.17
C ASP A 2 -33.44 -7.10 3.72
N THR A 3 -34.10 -6.22 3.00
CA THR A 3 -33.61 -5.74 1.71
C THR A 3 -32.43 -4.83 2.01
N ALA A 4 -31.22 -5.39 2.04
CA ALA A 4 -30.01 -4.57 2.04
C ALA A 4 -30.14 -3.57 0.88
N GLU A 5 -30.09 -2.29 1.18
CA GLU A 5 -30.20 -1.21 0.19
C GLU A 5 -29.10 -1.38 -0.86
N GLN A 6 -29.49 -1.48 -2.13
CA GLN A 6 -28.55 -1.77 -3.22
C GLN A 6 -27.57 -0.60 -3.36
N LYS A 7 -26.27 -0.86 -3.19
CA LYS A 7 -25.20 0.14 -3.31
C LYS A 7 -25.15 0.74 -4.71
N THR A 8 -24.93 2.04 -4.80
CA THR A 8 -24.89 2.80 -6.05
C THR A 8 -23.49 3.36 -6.33
N VAL A 9 -22.96 3.09 -7.52
CA VAL A 9 -21.73 3.70 -8.03
C VAL A 9 -22.09 4.68 -9.15
N LEU A 10 -21.62 5.92 -9.00
CA LEU A 10 -21.67 6.92 -10.06
C LEU A 10 -20.36 6.90 -10.85
N ILE A 11 -20.41 6.45 -12.11
CA ILE A 11 -19.24 6.45 -12.99
C ILE A 11 -19.19 7.75 -13.76
N GLY A 12 -18.10 8.49 -13.61
CA GLY A 12 -17.74 9.64 -14.44
C GLY A 12 -16.83 9.23 -15.59
N VAL A 13 -17.31 9.34 -16.82
CA VAL A 13 -16.56 9.02 -18.04
C VAL A 13 -16.08 10.31 -18.70
N SER A 14 -14.77 10.50 -18.78
CA SER A 14 -14.18 11.68 -19.43
C SER A 14 -13.65 11.39 -20.84
N GLY A 15 -13.46 12.44 -21.65
CA GLY A 15 -13.16 12.36 -23.08
C GLY A 15 -11.75 11.86 -23.38
N GLY A 16 -11.64 10.61 -23.74
CA GLY A 16 -10.42 9.95 -24.17
C GLY A 16 -10.70 8.60 -24.81
N VAL A 17 -9.77 8.08 -25.58
CA VAL A 17 -9.95 6.81 -26.33
C VAL A 17 -10.30 5.65 -25.39
N ALA A 18 -9.81 5.66 -24.14
CA ALA A 18 -10.09 4.63 -23.16
C ALA A 18 -11.56 4.62 -22.63
N ALA A 19 -12.40 5.58 -23.04
CA ALA A 19 -13.81 5.65 -22.64
C ALA A 19 -14.59 4.36 -22.93
N TYR A 20 -14.25 3.61 -24.00
CA TYR A 20 -14.91 2.35 -24.31
C TYR A 20 -14.73 1.28 -23.22
N LYS A 21 -13.60 1.29 -22.50
CA LYS A 21 -13.34 0.35 -21.39
C LYS A 21 -14.27 0.55 -20.20
N SER A 22 -14.87 1.73 -20.07
CA SER A 22 -15.87 1.99 -19.03
C SER A 22 -17.09 1.09 -19.15
N CYS A 23 -17.40 0.57 -20.35
CA CYS A 23 -18.46 -0.41 -20.53
C CYS A 23 -18.14 -1.74 -19.82
N GLU A 24 -16.89 -2.17 -19.84
CA GLU A 24 -16.44 -3.39 -19.13
C GLU A 24 -16.51 -3.18 -17.61
N ILE A 25 -16.11 -2.01 -17.14
CA ILE A 25 -16.18 -1.62 -15.73
C ILE A 25 -17.65 -1.61 -15.25
N VAL A 26 -18.55 -0.97 -16.01
CA VAL A 26 -19.99 -0.98 -15.74
C VAL A 26 -20.51 -2.41 -15.56
N ARG A 27 -20.19 -3.29 -16.52
CA ARG A 27 -20.63 -4.69 -16.47
C ARG A 27 -20.00 -5.46 -15.29
N GLY A 28 -18.75 -5.18 -14.94
CA GLY A 28 -18.09 -5.78 -13.78
C GLY A 28 -18.80 -5.42 -12.49
N LEU A 29 -19.12 -4.15 -12.27
CA LEU A 29 -19.85 -3.67 -11.10
C LEU A 29 -21.29 -4.24 -11.04
N GLN A 30 -21.99 -4.28 -12.17
CA GLN A 30 -23.34 -4.88 -12.22
C GLN A 30 -23.34 -6.37 -11.89
N LYS A 31 -22.33 -7.14 -12.37
CA LYS A 31 -22.16 -8.56 -11.99
C LYS A 31 -21.95 -8.75 -10.50
N ALA A 32 -21.35 -7.77 -9.83
CA ALA A 32 -21.19 -7.74 -8.37
C ALA A 32 -22.44 -7.26 -7.61
N GLY A 33 -23.57 -7.03 -8.30
CA GLY A 33 -24.82 -6.61 -7.69
C GLY A 33 -24.96 -5.10 -7.42
N VAL A 34 -24.03 -4.28 -7.92
CA VAL A 34 -23.99 -2.83 -7.72
C VAL A 34 -24.90 -2.13 -8.74
N ARG A 35 -25.71 -1.16 -8.30
CA ARG A 35 -26.41 -0.22 -9.18
C ARG A 35 -25.40 0.77 -9.76
N VAL A 36 -25.45 0.97 -11.06
CA VAL A 36 -24.50 1.85 -11.75
C VAL A 36 -25.22 2.98 -12.44
N LYS A 37 -24.91 4.21 -12.09
CA LYS A 37 -25.27 5.44 -12.79
C LYS A 37 -24.08 5.98 -13.55
N VAL A 38 -24.31 6.69 -14.65
CA VAL A 38 -23.23 7.21 -15.48
C VAL A 38 -23.44 8.70 -15.75
N MET A 39 -22.37 9.46 -15.51
CA MET A 39 -22.22 10.84 -15.99
C MET A 39 -21.07 10.93 -16.97
N MET A 40 -21.20 11.78 -17.99
CA MET A 40 -20.19 11.94 -19.03
C MET A 40 -19.82 13.41 -19.20
N THR A 41 -18.55 13.67 -19.49
CA THR A 41 -18.20 14.99 -20.02
C THR A 41 -18.71 15.09 -21.47
N GLU A 42 -18.96 16.33 -21.94
CA GLU A 42 -19.33 16.56 -23.35
C GLU A 42 -18.29 15.94 -24.31
N HIS A 43 -16.99 16.08 -23.99
CA HIS A 43 -15.93 15.48 -24.78
C HIS A 43 -15.98 13.95 -24.81
N ALA A 44 -16.51 13.30 -23.78
CA ALA A 44 -16.62 11.84 -23.76
C ALA A 44 -17.63 11.33 -24.81
N THR A 45 -18.67 12.12 -25.10
CA THR A 45 -19.71 11.75 -26.09
C THR A 45 -19.16 11.65 -27.52
N HIS A 46 -18.00 12.24 -27.81
CA HIS A 46 -17.32 12.08 -29.09
C HIS A 46 -16.58 10.73 -29.23
N PHE A 47 -16.32 10.03 -28.11
CA PHE A 47 -15.66 8.72 -28.12
C PHE A 47 -16.62 7.57 -27.94
N ILE A 48 -17.72 7.77 -27.22
CA ILE A 48 -18.74 6.76 -26.99
C ILE A 48 -20.10 7.43 -26.77
N ASP A 49 -21.12 6.92 -27.44
CA ASP A 49 -22.47 7.46 -27.35
C ASP A 49 -23.10 7.17 -25.98
N PRO A 50 -23.75 8.15 -25.31
CA PRO A 50 -24.49 7.96 -24.06
C PRO A 50 -25.49 6.80 -24.11
N LEU A 51 -26.09 6.52 -25.29
CA LEU A 51 -27.01 5.41 -25.47
C LEU A 51 -26.38 4.05 -25.16
N THR A 52 -25.07 3.90 -25.38
CA THR A 52 -24.35 2.67 -25.02
C THR A 52 -24.45 2.40 -23.52
N PHE A 53 -24.16 3.39 -22.69
CA PHE A 53 -24.26 3.24 -21.23
C PHE A 53 -25.70 3.09 -20.78
N ARG A 54 -26.65 3.85 -21.35
CA ARG A 54 -28.07 3.71 -21.05
C ARG A 54 -28.57 2.30 -21.36
N SER A 55 -28.10 1.70 -22.45
CA SER A 55 -28.46 0.32 -22.81
C SER A 55 -27.87 -0.72 -21.85
N LEU A 56 -26.72 -0.44 -21.20
CA LEU A 56 -26.09 -1.33 -20.24
C LEU A 56 -26.70 -1.20 -18.86
N THR A 57 -26.94 0.04 -18.41
CA THR A 57 -27.38 0.32 -17.03
C THR A 57 -28.89 0.35 -16.86
N HIS A 58 -29.62 0.59 -17.95
CA HIS A 58 -31.06 0.92 -17.97
C HIS A 58 -31.41 2.20 -17.17
N GLU A 59 -30.39 3.04 -16.89
CA GLU A 59 -30.49 4.31 -16.21
C GLU A 59 -30.25 5.47 -17.19
N PRO A 60 -30.81 6.67 -16.94
CA PRO A 60 -30.43 7.86 -17.69
C PRO A 60 -28.94 8.16 -17.57
N VAL A 61 -28.34 8.66 -18.65
CA VAL A 61 -26.95 9.13 -18.67
C VAL A 61 -26.93 10.64 -18.59
N ALA A 62 -26.24 11.18 -17.60
CA ALA A 62 -26.17 12.61 -17.37
C ALA A 62 -25.00 13.24 -18.14
N VAL A 63 -25.23 14.29 -18.92
CA VAL A 63 -24.21 14.98 -19.74
C VAL A 63 -24.18 16.48 -19.43
N GLY A 64 -25.24 17.17 -19.70
CA GLY A 64 -25.35 18.62 -19.49
C GLY A 64 -25.97 18.98 -18.13
N LEU A 65 -25.57 20.12 -17.59
CA LEU A 65 -25.99 20.59 -16.28
C LEU A 65 -27.52 20.86 -16.22
N PHE A 66 -28.13 21.15 -17.36
CA PHE A 66 -29.52 21.58 -17.49
C PHE A 66 -30.34 20.66 -18.41
N ASP A 67 -29.88 19.46 -18.71
CA ASP A 67 -30.49 18.56 -19.69
C ASP A 67 -31.71 17.80 -19.13
N ASP A 68 -31.85 17.71 -17.80
CA ASP A 68 -32.98 17.03 -17.16
C ASP A 68 -34.01 18.03 -16.59
N PRO A 69 -35.14 18.26 -17.30
CA PRO A 69 -36.18 19.15 -16.81
C PRO A 69 -36.90 18.64 -15.57
N SER A 70 -36.83 17.33 -15.30
CA SER A 70 -37.48 16.70 -14.15
C SER A 70 -36.68 16.83 -12.86
N ASP A 71 -35.37 17.08 -12.96
CA ASP A 71 -34.45 17.29 -11.84
C ASP A 71 -33.58 18.53 -12.06
N PRO A 72 -34.05 19.72 -11.66
CA PRO A 72 -33.36 20.99 -11.91
C PRO A 72 -32.04 21.14 -11.14
N ILE A 73 -31.78 20.27 -10.17
CA ILE A 73 -30.54 20.24 -9.38
C ILE A 73 -29.83 18.89 -9.52
N HIS A 74 -29.87 18.33 -10.71
CA HIS A 74 -29.41 16.98 -11.05
C HIS A 74 -27.99 16.64 -10.53
N HIS A 75 -27.07 17.60 -10.49
CA HIS A 75 -25.73 17.41 -9.90
C HIS A 75 -25.77 17.10 -8.40
N ILE A 76 -26.75 17.62 -7.64
CA ILE A 76 -26.92 17.31 -6.22
C ILE A 76 -27.53 15.91 -6.05
N SER A 77 -28.54 15.57 -6.83
CA SER A 77 -29.18 14.25 -6.79
C SER A 77 -28.19 13.14 -7.12
N LEU A 78 -27.38 13.33 -8.18
CA LEU A 78 -26.30 12.39 -8.55
C LEU A 78 -25.26 12.22 -7.45
N ALA A 79 -24.85 13.34 -6.84
CA ALA A 79 -23.87 13.34 -5.75
C ALA A 79 -24.39 12.63 -4.50
N ALA A 80 -25.68 12.83 -4.16
CA ALA A 80 -26.31 12.28 -2.97
C ALA A 80 -26.65 10.79 -3.09
N GLU A 81 -26.97 10.30 -4.30
CA GLU A 81 -27.28 8.90 -4.54
C GLU A 81 -26.06 7.98 -4.59
N ALA A 82 -24.84 8.54 -4.75
CA ALA A 82 -23.64 7.76 -4.90
C ALA A 82 -23.07 7.29 -3.56
N ASP A 83 -22.88 5.99 -3.38
CA ASP A 83 -22.05 5.43 -2.30
C ASP A 83 -20.55 5.54 -2.63
N VAL A 84 -20.19 5.46 -3.92
CA VAL A 84 -18.84 5.69 -4.45
C VAL A 84 -18.94 6.42 -5.78
N VAL A 85 -18.05 7.38 -6.03
CA VAL A 85 -17.87 8.01 -7.35
C VAL A 85 -16.61 7.45 -7.99
N LEU A 86 -16.70 6.95 -9.22
CA LEU A 86 -15.58 6.43 -9.99
C LEU A 86 -15.30 7.31 -11.21
N LEU A 87 -14.09 7.84 -11.34
CA LEU A 87 -13.64 8.57 -12.53
C LEU A 87 -12.83 7.62 -13.44
N ALA A 88 -13.48 7.05 -14.45
CA ALA A 88 -12.86 6.05 -15.34
C ALA A 88 -13.39 6.16 -16.78
N PRO A 89 -12.53 6.61 -17.74
CA PRO A 89 -11.19 7.15 -17.53
C PRO A 89 -11.21 8.55 -16.93
N CYS A 90 -10.16 8.92 -16.18
CA CYS A 90 -9.92 10.26 -15.70
C CYS A 90 -8.83 10.93 -16.55
N THR A 91 -9.19 11.92 -17.36
CA THR A 91 -8.25 12.71 -18.16
C THR A 91 -7.54 13.77 -17.30
N ALA A 92 -6.39 14.28 -17.77
CA ALA A 92 -5.68 15.37 -17.12
C ALA A 92 -6.55 16.62 -16.89
N ASN A 93 -7.49 16.90 -17.82
CA ASN A 93 -8.41 18.03 -17.69
C ASN A 93 -9.36 17.86 -16.50
N VAL A 94 -10.03 16.71 -16.39
CA VAL A 94 -10.94 16.43 -15.27
C VAL A 94 -10.18 16.41 -13.95
N MET A 95 -8.99 15.81 -13.95
CA MET A 95 -8.11 15.78 -12.79
C MET A 95 -7.72 17.19 -12.32
N ALA A 96 -7.36 18.08 -13.25
CA ALA A 96 -7.03 19.48 -12.95
C ALA A 96 -8.25 20.23 -12.40
N LYS A 97 -9.44 20.07 -13.01
CA LYS A 97 -10.67 20.68 -12.49
C LYS A 97 -10.98 20.24 -11.06
N ALA A 98 -10.92 18.94 -10.78
CA ALA A 98 -11.14 18.38 -9.43
C ALA A 98 -10.10 18.91 -8.43
N ALA A 99 -8.81 18.99 -8.82
CA ALA A 99 -7.74 19.48 -7.96
C ALA A 99 -7.87 20.98 -7.61
N HIS A 100 -8.46 21.76 -8.50
CA HIS A 100 -8.64 23.20 -8.31
C HIS A 100 -10.06 23.63 -7.94
N GLY A 101 -11.00 22.70 -7.79
CA GLY A 101 -12.39 23.00 -7.43
C GLY A 101 -13.14 23.76 -8.53
N ILE A 102 -12.81 23.54 -9.80
CA ILE A 102 -13.51 24.13 -10.95
C ILE A 102 -14.80 23.34 -11.19
N ALA A 103 -15.94 24.02 -11.20
CA ALA A 103 -17.27 23.46 -11.35
C ALA A 103 -18.03 24.18 -12.48
N ASP A 104 -17.58 24.01 -13.73
CA ASP A 104 -18.07 24.69 -14.92
C ASP A 104 -18.93 23.80 -15.85
N ASP A 105 -19.09 22.53 -15.49
CA ASP A 105 -19.93 21.54 -16.16
C ASP A 105 -20.62 20.62 -15.13
N LEU A 106 -21.58 19.79 -15.60
CA LEU A 106 -22.29 18.84 -14.73
C LEU A 106 -21.31 17.94 -13.96
N PHE A 107 -20.32 17.41 -14.69
CA PHE A 107 -19.35 16.47 -14.15
C PHE A 107 -18.55 17.07 -12.97
N SER A 108 -17.93 18.21 -13.21
CA SER A 108 -17.11 18.89 -12.21
C SER A 108 -17.95 19.47 -11.04
N THR A 109 -19.18 19.90 -11.32
CA THR A 109 -20.11 20.36 -10.28
C THR A 109 -20.56 19.22 -9.37
N THR A 110 -20.86 18.04 -9.94
CA THR A 110 -21.20 16.83 -9.16
C THR A 110 -20.03 16.38 -8.29
N LEU A 111 -18.79 16.43 -8.83
CA LEU A 111 -17.58 16.09 -8.05
C LEU A 111 -17.37 17.02 -6.86
N LEU A 112 -17.69 18.31 -7.00
CA LEU A 112 -17.55 19.26 -5.91
C LEU A 112 -18.66 19.10 -4.84
N ALA A 113 -19.82 18.57 -5.25
CA ALA A 113 -20.98 18.39 -4.38
C ALA A 113 -20.97 17.05 -3.61
N THR A 114 -20.25 16.03 -4.09
CA THR A 114 -20.28 14.70 -3.49
C THR A 114 -19.54 14.61 -2.16
N THR A 115 -20.12 13.85 -1.24
CA THR A 115 -19.46 13.42 0.01
C THR A 115 -19.01 11.95 -0.03
N ALA A 116 -19.38 11.23 -1.11
CA ALA A 116 -18.97 9.86 -1.31
C ALA A 116 -17.46 9.77 -1.62
N PRO A 117 -16.79 8.68 -1.24
CA PRO A 117 -15.39 8.43 -1.62
C PRO A 117 -15.24 8.40 -3.15
N ILE A 118 -14.13 8.96 -3.65
CA ILE A 118 -13.87 9.11 -5.07
C ILE A 118 -12.69 8.24 -5.48
N VAL A 119 -12.93 7.33 -6.44
CA VAL A 119 -11.88 6.51 -7.09
C VAL A 119 -11.49 7.18 -8.41
N VAL A 120 -10.20 7.27 -8.66
CA VAL A 120 -9.64 7.88 -9.88
C VAL A 120 -8.82 6.85 -10.65
N ALA A 121 -9.20 6.57 -11.89
CA ALA A 121 -8.45 5.75 -12.83
C ALA A 121 -7.91 6.64 -13.98
N PRO A 122 -6.66 7.12 -13.90
CA PRO A 122 -6.08 7.99 -14.90
C PRO A 122 -5.91 7.30 -16.25
N ALA A 123 -6.14 8.05 -17.34
CA ALA A 123 -5.81 7.62 -18.69
C ALA A 123 -5.44 8.82 -19.56
N MET A 124 -4.21 8.86 -20.06
CA MET A 124 -3.68 9.92 -20.91
C MET A 124 -2.38 9.52 -21.58
N ASN A 125 -1.89 10.33 -22.52
CA ASN A 125 -0.56 10.16 -23.10
C ASN A 125 0.54 10.17 -22.02
N VAL A 126 1.65 9.48 -22.26
CA VAL A 126 2.75 9.36 -21.30
C VAL A 126 3.31 10.72 -20.87
N HIS A 127 3.53 11.64 -21.82
CA HIS A 127 4.05 12.96 -21.51
C HIS A 127 3.08 13.83 -20.72
N MET A 128 1.76 13.63 -20.93
CA MET A 128 0.72 14.26 -20.11
C MET A 128 0.72 13.69 -18.69
N TYR A 129 0.90 12.37 -18.57
CA TYR A 129 0.93 11.70 -17.26
C TYR A 129 2.15 12.15 -16.45
N GLU A 130 3.35 12.19 -17.07
CA GLU A 130 4.60 12.58 -16.44
C GLU A 130 4.73 14.10 -16.24
N ASN A 131 3.85 14.90 -16.83
CA ASN A 131 3.90 16.36 -16.70
C ASN A 131 3.79 16.77 -15.22
N ALA A 132 4.67 17.70 -14.81
CA ALA A 132 4.73 18.18 -13.43
C ALA A 132 3.37 18.69 -12.91
N ALA A 133 2.58 19.37 -13.76
CA ALA A 133 1.25 19.84 -13.38
C ALA A 133 0.29 18.66 -13.10
N THR A 134 0.34 17.60 -13.90
CA THR A 134 -0.48 16.40 -13.69
C THR A 134 -0.07 15.69 -12.41
N GLN A 135 1.23 15.51 -12.16
CA GLN A 135 1.73 14.89 -10.94
C GLN A 135 1.35 15.71 -9.69
N THR A 136 1.46 17.05 -9.75
CA THR A 136 1.02 17.92 -8.66
C THR A 136 -0.49 17.79 -8.39
N ASN A 137 -1.31 17.73 -9.44
CA ASN A 137 -2.75 17.53 -9.29
C ASN A 137 -3.08 16.17 -8.68
N MET A 138 -2.38 15.11 -9.07
CA MET A 138 -2.53 13.77 -8.49
C MET A 138 -2.22 13.79 -6.98
N GLU A 139 -1.09 14.36 -6.57
CA GLU A 139 -0.72 14.47 -5.16
C GLU A 139 -1.72 15.32 -4.37
N THR A 140 -2.20 16.43 -4.96
CA THR A 140 -3.24 17.27 -4.34
C THR A 140 -4.52 16.48 -4.08
N LEU A 141 -4.96 15.66 -5.03
CA LEU A 141 -6.16 14.84 -4.88
C LEU A 141 -5.95 13.69 -3.89
N LYS A 142 -4.79 13.03 -3.91
CA LYS A 142 -4.42 12.01 -2.93
C LYS A 142 -4.47 12.57 -1.49
N THR A 143 -3.91 13.75 -1.26
CA THR A 143 -3.95 14.40 0.06
C THR A 143 -5.37 14.80 0.50
N ARG A 144 -6.31 14.93 -0.44
CA ARG A 144 -7.75 15.18 -0.18
C ARG A 144 -8.57 13.91 -0.05
N GLY A 145 -7.94 12.73 -0.04
CA GLY A 145 -8.62 11.46 0.17
C GLY A 145 -9.18 10.81 -1.09
N PHE A 146 -8.74 11.22 -2.29
CA PHE A 146 -9.09 10.53 -3.52
C PHE A 146 -8.25 9.24 -3.67
N HIS A 147 -8.90 8.14 -4.01
CA HIS A 147 -8.30 6.82 -4.17
C HIS A 147 -7.84 6.61 -5.61
N PHE A 148 -6.56 6.39 -5.84
CA PHE A 148 -6.02 6.23 -7.19
C PHE A 148 -5.80 4.75 -7.53
N VAL A 149 -6.40 4.31 -8.64
CA VAL A 149 -6.00 3.09 -9.33
C VAL A 149 -4.97 3.50 -10.37
N GLU A 150 -3.68 3.32 -10.04
CA GLU A 150 -2.57 3.81 -10.85
C GLU A 150 -2.64 3.30 -12.30
N ALA A 151 -2.29 4.19 -13.24
CA ALA A 151 -2.25 3.86 -14.66
C ALA A 151 -1.21 2.76 -14.95
N ASP A 152 -1.51 1.89 -15.91
CA ASP A 152 -0.60 0.83 -16.33
C ASP A 152 0.46 1.37 -17.30
N ASP A 153 1.59 0.66 -17.32
CA ASP A 153 2.60 0.79 -18.36
C ASP A 153 2.16 0.04 -19.62
N GLY A 154 2.56 0.52 -20.79
CA GLY A 154 2.32 -0.21 -22.02
C GLY A 154 2.23 0.66 -23.26
N TYR A 155 1.79 0.03 -24.36
CA TYR A 155 1.57 0.69 -25.63
C TYR A 155 0.30 1.53 -25.58
N LEU A 156 0.42 2.80 -25.93
CA LEU A 156 -0.66 3.78 -25.95
C LEU A 156 -1.21 3.95 -27.39
N ALA A 157 -2.43 4.42 -27.50
CA ALA A 157 -3.09 4.61 -28.80
C ALA A 157 -2.37 5.60 -29.75
N CYS A 158 -1.55 6.49 -29.21
CA CYS A 158 -0.70 7.41 -29.97
C CYS A 158 0.59 6.77 -30.50
N GLY A 159 0.91 5.53 -30.13
CA GLY A 159 2.14 4.85 -30.52
C GLY A 159 3.26 4.93 -29.49
N ASP A 160 3.12 5.75 -28.44
CA ASP A 160 4.10 5.84 -27.38
C ASP A 160 4.02 4.62 -26.44
N VAL A 161 5.14 4.32 -25.77
CA VAL A 161 5.23 3.26 -24.76
C VAL A 161 5.62 3.90 -23.44
N GLY A 162 4.84 3.63 -22.40
CA GLY A 162 5.11 4.15 -21.04
C GLY A 162 3.85 4.18 -20.19
N ARG A 163 3.92 4.87 -19.05
CA ARG A 163 2.85 4.98 -18.07
C ARG A 163 1.79 5.97 -18.53
N GLY A 164 0.51 5.60 -18.41
CA GLY A 164 -0.61 6.45 -18.80
C GLY A 164 -1.79 5.69 -19.40
N ARG A 165 -1.64 4.37 -19.58
CA ARG A 165 -2.72 3.49 -20.04
C ARG A 165 -3.71 3.29 -18.87
N LEU A 166 -5.02 3.33 -19.16
CA LEU A 166 -6.04 2.98 -18.17
C LEU A 166 -5.76 1.60 -17.57
N ALA A 167 -5.79 1.52 -16.25
CA ALA A 167 -5.70 0.25 -15.52
C ALA A 167 -6.69 -0.79 -16.05
N GLU A 168 -6.38 -2.07 -15.88
CA GLU A 168 -7.29 -3.12 -16.33
C GLU A 168 -8.63 -3.04 -15.59
N PRO A 169 -9.77 -3.23 -16.29
CA PRO A 169 -11.12 -3.06 -15.73
C PRO A 169 -11.36 -3.81 -14.43
N ASP A 170 -10.87 -5.06 -14.31
CA ASP A 170 -11.06 -5.87 -13.11
C ASP A 170 -10.38 -5.27 -11.87
N ARG A 171 -9.21 -4.62 -12.05
CA ARG A 171 -8.51 -3.93 -10.97
C ARG A 171 -9.25 -2.69 -10.49
N ILE A 172 -9.87 -1.95 -11.42
CA ILE A 172 -10.71 -0.79 -11.09
C ILE A 172 -11.98 -1.24 -10.37
N VAL A 173 -12.62 -2.28 -10.85
CA VAL A 173 -13.82 -2.86 -10.22
C VAL A 173 -13.52 -3.32 -8.80
N SER A 174 -12.41 -4.03 -8.59
CA SER A 174 -11.98 -4.48 -7.26
C SER A 174 -11.79 -3.30 -6.29
N ALA A 175 -11.10 -2.24 -6.71
CA ALA A 175 -10.87 -1.06 -5.89
C ALA A 175 -12.19 -0.38 -5.46
N VAL A 176 -13.17 -0.29 -6.37
CA VAL A 176 -14.49 0.26 -6.06
C VAL A 176 -15.25 -0.63 -5.08
N LEU A 177 -15.21 -1.96 -5.27
CA LEU A 177 -15.90 -2.91 -4.39
C LEU A 177 -15.29 -2.94 -2.99
N ASP A 178 -13.97 -2.75 -2.87
CA ASP A 178 -13.29 -2.67 -1.57
C ASP A 178 -13.77 -1.44 -0.78
N LEU A 179 -13.93 -0.29 -1.43
CA LEU A 179 -14.53 0.90 -0.81
C LEU A 179 -16.00 0.69 -0.41
N LEU A 180 -16.81 0.12 -1.32
CA LEU A 180 -18.23 -0.16 -1.03
C LEU A 180 -18.42 -1.11 0.15
N ASN A 181 -17.49 -2.04 0.34
CA ASN A 181 -17.52 -3.00 1.43
C ASN A 181 -16.88 -2.49 2.73
N GLY A 182 -16.53 -1.20 2.79
CA GLY A 182 -15.88 -0.59 3.95
C GLY A 182 -14.46 -1.10 4.23
N LYS A 183 -13.82 -1.76 3.23
CA LYS A 183 -12.44 -2.23 3.38
C LYS A 183 -11.43 -1.07 3.41
N ASP A 184 -11.82 0.09 2.86
CA ASP A 184 -11.02 1.32 2.81
C ASP A 184 -11.57 2.45 3.73
N GLU A 185 -12.43 2.15 4.70
CA GLU A 185 -12.55 3.07 5.83
C GLU A 185 -11.14 3.22 6.40
N ILE A 186 -10.60 4.45 6.36
CA ILE A 186 -9.37 4.77 7.08
C ILE A 186 -9.65 4.45 8.54
N LYS A 187 -9.36 3.19 8.91
CA LYS A 187 -9.51 2.74 10.29
C LYS A 187 -8.59 3.62 11.12
N ASN A 188 -9.14 4.55 11.87
CA ASN A 188 -8.36 5.32 12.84
C ASN A 188 -8.25 4.54 14.16
N ASP A 189 -8.14 3.23 14.04
CA ASP A 189 -8.20 2.27 15.15
C ASP A 189 -6.86 2.12 15.87
N PHE A 190 -5.80 2.71 15.33
CA PHE A 190 -4.50 2.88 15.99
C PHE A 190 -4.32 4.27 16.61
N ALA A 191 -5.36 5.12 16.63
CA ALA A 191 -5.30 6.42 17.29
C ALA A 191 -4.83 6.29 18.75
N GLY A 192 -3.81 7.05 19.12
CA GLY A 192 -3.19 7.01 20.45
C GLY A 192 -2.26 5.82 20.71
N LYS A 193 -2.06 4.90 19.73
CA LYS A 193 -1.08 3.82 19.84
C LYS A 193 0.29 4.24 19.33
N ARG A 194 1.33 3.78 19.98
CA ARG A 194 2.73 3.95 19.56
C ARG A 194 3.24 2.63 18.99
N VAL A 195 3.64 2.68 17.73
CA VAL A 195 4.09 1.50 16.98
C VAL A 195 5.56 1.67 16.63
N MET A 196 6.39 0.71 17.01
CA MET A 196 7.79 0.62 16.62
C MET A 196 7.92 -0.43 15.52
N VAL A 197 8.63 -0.10 14.43
CA VAL A 197 8.91 -1.04 13.34
C VAL A 197 10.42 -1.04 13.07
N THR A 198 11.05 -2.23 12.98
CA THR A 198 12.39 -2.35 12.40
C THR A 198 12.28 -2.85 10.96
N ALA A 199 13.10 -2.30 10.05
CA ALA A 199 13.05 -2.61 8.62
C ALA A 199 14.42 -2.64 7.96
N GLY A 200 14.49 -3.22 6.77
CA GLY A 200 15.73 -3.29 5.99
C GLY A 200 16.73 -4.30 6.51
N PRO A 201 17.88 -4.44 5.85
CA PRO A 201 19.00 -5.26 6.31
C PRO A 201 19.87 -4.47 7.29
N THR A 202 20.67 -5.17 8.10
CA THR A 202 21.85 -4.58 8.72
C THR A 202 23.07 -4.82 7.87
N VAL A 203 24.06 -3.95 7.99
CA VAL A 203 25.32 -3.98 7.28
C VAL A 203 26.44 -4.06 8.30
N GLU A 204 27.27 -5.11 8.18
CA GLU A 204 28.35 -5.40 9.11
C GLU A 204 29.69 -5.20 8.38
N PRO A 205 30.43 -4.13 8.69
CA PRO A 205 31.63 -3.79 7.93
C PRO A 205 32.75 -4.80 8.12
N ILE A 206 33.37 -5.21 7.00
CA ILE A 206 34.63 -5.95 6.97
C ILE A 206 35.80 -4.93 6.94
N ASP A 207 35.63 -3.93 6.09
CA ASP A 207 36.51 -2.76 5.95
C ASP A 207 35.67 -1.57 5.41
N PRO A 208 36.20 -0.36 5.23
CA PRO A 208 35.44 0.79 4.76
C PRO A 208 34.77 0.61 3.37
N VAL A 209 35.03 -0.49 2.66
CA VAL A 209 34.52 -0.74 1.30
C VAL A 209 33.65 -1.99 1.22
N ARG A 210 33.87 -2.99 2.07
CA ARG A 210 33.22 -4.29 2.02
C ARG A 210 32.49 -4.59 3.32
N TYR A 211 31.35 -5.26 3.21
CA TYR A 211 30.51 -5.61 4.34
C TYR A 211 29.77 -6.94 4.14
N LEU A 212 29.27 -7.51 5.22
CA LEU A 212 28.29 -8.59 5.24
C LEU A 212 26.91 -8.01 5.42
N THR A 213 25.92 -8.55 4.72
CA THR A 213 24.52 -8.14 4.84
C THR A 213 23.59 -9.25 4.41
N ASN A 214 22.35 -9.18 4.84
CA ASN A 214 21.29 -10.07 4.39
C ASN A 214 20.54 -9.47 3.19
N ARG A 215 19.98 -10.34 2.31
CA ARG A 215 19.12 -9.87 1.23
C ARG A 215 17.80 -9.38 1.81
N SER A 216 17.59 -8.06 1.78
CA SER A 216 16.32 -7.44 2.16
C SER A 216 16.15 -6.12 1.42
N SER A 217 14.95 -5.86 0.94
CA SER A 217 14.59 -4.58 0.33
C SER A 217 13.96 -3.59 1.31
N GLY A 218 13.59 -4.04 2.52
CA GLY A 218 12.86 -3.26 3.50
C GLY A 218 11.36 -3.06 3.22
N LYS A 219 10.87 -3.47 2.04
CA LYS A 219 9.49 -3.19 1.59
C LYS A 219 8.42 -3.59 2.61
N PHE A 220 8.56 -4.74 3.28
CA PHE A 220 7.55 -5.20 4.25
C PHE A 220 7.49 -4.30 5.49
N GLY A 221 8.64 -3.97 6.08
CA GLY A 221 8.69 -3.07 7.24
C GLY A 221 8.19 -1.65 6.92
N TYR A 222 8.50 -1.15 5.71
CA TYR A 222 8.00 0.13 5.23
C TYR A 222 6.48 0.11 4.99
N ALA A 223 5.93 -0.98 4.46
CA ALA A 223 4.48 -1.18 4.31
C ALA A 223 3.76 -1.20 5.67
N LEU A 224 4.32 -1.90 6.67
CA LEU A 224 3.80 -1.92 8.04
C LEU A 224 3.80 -0.54 8.69
N ALA A 225 4.91 0.20 8.56
CA ALA A 225 5.03 1.54 9.12
C ALA A 225 4.03 2.51 8.48
N SER A 226 3.91 2.47 7.15
CA SER A 226 2.94 3.27 6.39
C SER A 226 1.50 2.93 6.77
N ALA A 227 1.15 1.64 6.80
CA ALA A 227 -0.19 1.19 7.15
C ALA A 227 -0.58 1.57 8.59
N ALA A 228 0.34 1.46 9.56
CA ALA A 228 0.10 1.86 10.94
C ALA A 228 -0.11 3.39 11.07
N ALA A 229 0.71 4.20 10.38
CA ALA A 229 0.57 5.65 10.36
C ALA A 229 -0.76 6.09 9.73
N ASN A 230 -1.14 5.48 8.60
CA ASN A 230 -2.43 5.73 7.94
C ASN A 230 -3.63 5.34 8.82
N ARG A 231 -3.43 4.46 9.80
CA ARG A 231 -4.46 4.06 10.79
C ARG A 231 -4.39 4.88 12.10
N GLY A 232 -3.63 5.98 12.10
CA GLY A 232 -3.58 6.95 13.21
C GLY A 232 -2.55 6.63 14.30
N ALA A 233 -1.65 5.67 14.11
CA ALA A 233 -0.57 5.41 15.05
C ALA A 233 0.51 6.50 15.03
N GLN A 234 1.14 6.71 16.18
CA GLN A 234 2.47 7.35 16.24
C GLN A 234 3.52 6.28 15.93
N VAL A 235 4.18 6.39 14.78
CA VAL A 235 5.08 5.35 14.27
C VAL A 235 6.53 5.80 14.32
N THR A 236 7.39 4.96 14.92
CA THR A 236 8.85 5.06 14.85
C THR A 236 9.37 3.90 13.99
N LEU A 237 9.96 4.23 12.84
CA LEU A 237 10.61 3.28 11.93
C LEU A 237 12.12 3.32 12.15
N ILE A 238 12.73 2.18 12.47
CA ILE A 238 14.18 2.01 12.58
C ILE A 238 14.64 1.24 11.35
N SER A 239 15.32 1.91 10.43
CA SER A 239 15.65 1.35 9.12
C SER A 239 17.14 1.15 8.93
N GLY A 240 17.55 -0.07 8.60
CA GLY A 240 18.82 -0.32 7.94
C GLY A 240 18.84 0.26 6.52
N PRO A 241 19.99 0.18 5.80
CA PRO A 241 20.15 0.80 4.50
C PRO A 241 19.21 0.20 3.43
N VAL A 242 18.34 1.04 2.88
CA VAL A 242 17.42 0.69 1.78
C VAL A 242 17.28 1.87 0.81
N ALA A 243 16.82 1.61 -0.41
CA ALA A 243 16.57 2.65 -1.42
C ALA A 243 15.11 3.16 -1.41
N LEU A 244 14.38 2.97 -0.29
CA LEU A 244 13.00 3.40 -0.15
C LEU A 244 12.94 4.79 0.50
N PRO A 245 12.04 5.68 0.05
CA PRO A 245 11.79 6.94 0.74
C PRO A 245 11.13 6.68 2.09
N ALA A 246 11.38 7.57 3.07
CA ALA A 246 10.68 7.51 4.35
C ALA A 246 9.17 7.64 4.14
N PRO A 247 8.34 6.81 4.80
CA PRO A 247 6.90 6.93 4.71
C PRO A 247 6.40 8.26 5.30
N ALA A 248 5.37 8.85 4.70
CA ALA A 248 4.78 10.07 5.20
C ALA A 248 4.21 9.88 6.63
N GLY A 249 4.41 10.86 7.51
CA GLY A 249 3.90 10.82 8.88
C GLY A 249 4.61 9.83 9.81
N VAL A 250 5.75 9.26 9.40
CA VAL A 250 6.54 8.29 10.16
C VAL A 250 7.87 8.90 10.60
N GLU A 251 8.16 8.85 11.90
CA GLU A 251 9.48 9.20 12.43
C GLU A 251 10.47 8.09 12.07
N THR A 252 11.47 8.40 11.23
CA THR A 252 12.41 7.40 10.72
C THR A 252 13.82 7.64 11.28
N THR A 253 14.37 6.62 11.93
CA THR A 253 15.76 6.57 12.39
C THR A 253 16.55 5.62 11.51
N TYR A 254 17.60 6.13 10.85
CA TYR A 254 18.48 5.32 10.01
C TYR A 254 19.64 4.76 10.84
N VAL A 255 19.93 3.49 10.67
CA VAL A 255 20.98 2.74 11.34
C VAL A 255 21.77 1.92 10.34
N GLU A 256 22.97 1.48 10.68
CA GLU A 256 23.80 0.68 9.79
C GLU A 256 23.95 -0.76 10.33
N SER A 257 24.48 -0.94 11.51
CA SER A 257 24.78 -2.26 12.07
C SER A 257 23.65 -2.81 12.94
N ALA A 258 23.72 -4.10 13.25
CA ALA A 258 22.82 -4.76 14.21
C ALA A 258 22.89 -4.13 15.61
N ARG A 259 24.05 -3.64 16.01
CA ARG A 259 24.24 -2.97 17.29
C ARG A 259 23.57 -1.60 17.31
N ASP A 260 23.70 -0.82 16.24
CA ASP A 260 23.01 0.47 16.12
C ASP A 260 21.50 0.27 16.12
N MET A 261 21.01 -0.76 15.40
CA MET A 261 19.59 -1.11 15.38
C MET A 261 19.09 -1.52 16.76
N LEU A 262 19.86 -2.32 17.52
CA LEU A 262 19.48 -2.67 18.89
C LEU A 262 19.38 -1.42 19.78
N THR A 263 20.37 -0.53 19.73
CA THR A 263 20.39 0.71 20.53
C THR A 263 19.17 1.59 20.22
N ALA A 264 18.87 1.81 18.95
CA ALA A 264 17.70 2.58 18.52
C ALA A 264 16.38 1.88 18.92
N ALA A 265 16.33 0.54 18.77
CA ALA A 265 15.17 -0.25 19.14
C ALA A 265 14.91 -0.22 20.67
N GLU A 266 15.92 -0.33 21.50
CA GLU A 266 15.77 -0.23 22.98
C GLU A 266 15.19 1.12 23.39
N ALA A 267 15.68 2.21 22.80
CA ALA A 267 15.18 3.56 23.09
C ALA A 267 13.69 3.72 22.72
N SER A 268 13.28 3.21 21.56
CA SER A 268 11.89 3.32 21.07
C SER A 268 10.96 2.32 21.75
N PHE A 269 11.43 1.11 22.05
CA PHE A 269 10.64 0.02 22.62
C PHE A 269 10.05 0.36 23.99
N ALA A 270 10.77 1.14 24.80
CA ALA A 270 10.31 1.55 26.13
C ALA A 270 8.95 2.24 26.11
N ASN A 271 8.66 2.95 25.01
CA ASN A 271 7.43 3.73 24.82
C ASN A 271 6.45 3.09 23.83
N ALA A 272 6.77 1.97 23.22
CA ALA A 272 5.92 1.33 22.22
C ALA A 272 4.79 0.52 22.88
N ASP A 273 3.61 0.52 22.27
CA ASP A 273 2.51 -0.39 22.61
C ASP A 273 2.60 -1.67 21.76
N ILE A 274 3.08 -1.53 20.51
CA ILE A 274 3.24 -2.63 19.54
C ILE A 274 4.63 -2.49 18.91
N ALA A 275 5.39 -3.58 18.85
CA ALA A 275 6.71 -3.63 18.24
C ALA A 275 6.78 -4.73 17.16
N LEU A 276 7.12 -4.33 15.92
CA LEU A 276 7.18 -5.16 14.73
C LEU A 276 8.64 -5.28 14.28
N PHE A 277 9.21 -6.49 14.37
CA PHE A 277 10.61 -6.75 14.04
C PHE A 277 10.72 -7.38 12.65
N ALA A 278 10.63 -6.53 11.60
CA ALA A 278 10.66 -6.96 10.20
C ALA A 278 12.04 -6.77 9.53
N ALA A 279 13.03 -6.30 10.27
CA ALA A 279 14.40 -6.15 9.77
C ALA A 279 15.07 -7.51 9.55
N ALA A 280 15.89 -7.60 8.50
CA ALA A 280 16.76 -8.74 8.21
C ALA A 280 18.14 -8.52 8.88
N VAL A 281 18.17 -8.68 10.18
CA VAL A 281 19.38 -8.50 11.00
C VAL A 281 20.39 -9.60 10.70
N ALA A 282 21.65 -9.25 10.46
CA ALA A 282 22.72 -10.22 10.28
C ALA A 282 23.04 -10.91 11.62
N ASP A 283 23.01 -12.25 11.65
CA ASP A 283 23.31 -13.03 12.86
C ASP A 283 24.77 -12.90 13.29
N MET A 284 25.65 -12.64 12.31
CA MET A 284 27.09 -12.59 12.52
C MET A 284 27.70 -11.32 11.92
N ARG A 285 28.76 -10.82 12.57
CA ARG A 285 29.56 -9.69 12.11
C ARG A 285 31.04 -10.07 12.07
N PRO A 286 31.90 -9.37 11.31
CA PRO A 286 33.34 -9.49 11.45
C PRO A 286 33.78 -9.16 12.89
N ALA A 287 34.58 -10.04 13.49
CA ALA A 287 35.04 -9.87 14.88
C ALA A 287 35.95 -8.65 15.01
N ASN A 288 36.76 -8.41 13.98
CA ASN A 288 37.77 -7.34 13.93
C ASN A 288 37.65 -6.62 12.56
N PRO A 289 36.71 -5.65 12.41
CA PRO A 289 36.64 -4.86 11.19
C PRO A 289 37.90 -4.03 11.01
N ALA A 290 38.37 -3.91 9.77
CA ALA A 290 39.58 -3.16 9.47
C ALA A 290 39.26 -1.67 9.24
N ASP A 291 40.03 -0.76 9.84
CA ASP A 291 39.87 0.69 9.65
C ASP A 291 40.28 1.17 8.25
N LYS A 292 40.98 0.34 7.48
CA LYS A 292 41.46 0.64 6.12
C LYS A 292 41.14 -0.49 5.19
N LYS A 293 40.90 -0.15 3.91
CA LYS A 293 40.64 -1.14 2.87
C LYS A 293 41.73 -2.21 2.83
N LEU A 294 41.36 -3.45 3.04
CA LEU A 294 42.27 -4.62 2.89
C LEU A 294 42.64 -4.81 1.42
N LYS A 295 43.96 -4.90 1.13
CA LYS A 295 44.50 -5.00 -0.23
C LYS A 295 45.00 -6.41 -0.50
N LYS A 296 44.60 -6.97 -1.65
CA LYS A 296 45.14 -8.22 -2.18
C LYS A 296 46.68 -8.11 -2.32
N GLY A 297 47.38 -9.16 -1.95
CA GLY A 297 48.85 -9.18 -1.94
C GLY A 297 49.54 -8.57 -0.71
N LYS A 298 48.76 -7.90 0.17
CA LYS A 298 49.25 -7.37 1.47
C LYS A 298 48.49 -7.93 2.68
N ASN A 299 47.21 -8.20 2.51
CA ASN A 299 46.30 -8.68 3.58
C ASN A 299 45.66 -10.02 3.18
N ASP A 300 46.38 -10.89 2.48
CA ASP A 300 45.80 -12.13 1.93
C ASP A 300 45.33 -13.09 3.02
N SER A 301 45.98 -13.14 4.18
CA SER A 301 45.53 -13.93 5.34
C SER A 301 44.22 -13.43 5.93
N GLU A 302 44.04 -12.11 6.01
CA GLU A 302 42.83 -11.48 6.52
C GLU A 302 41.67 -11.56 5.53
N LEU A 303 41.95 -11.60 4.23
CA LEU A 303 40.96 -11.73 3.16
C LEU A 303 40.53 -13.18 2.91
N SER A 304 41.40 -14.15 3.19
CA SER A 304 41.11 -15.57 3.00
C SER A 304 40.22 -16.17 4.07
N ALA A 305 40.25 -15.60 5.29
CA ALA A 305 39.46 -16.06 6.41
C ALA A 305 39.02 -14.87 7.30
N ILE A 306 37.74 -14.53 7.23
CA ILE A 306 37.15 -13.50 8.09
C ILE A 306 36.63 -14.19 9.35
N GLN A 307 37.18 -13.86 10.50
CA GLN A 307 36.66 -14.33 11.78
C GLN A 307 35.33 -13.62 12.08
N LEU A 308 34.32 -14.41 12.44
CA LEU A 308 32.98 -13.89 12.73
C LEU A 308 32.72 -13.95 14.25
N ALA A 309 31.97 -12.98 14.74
CA ALA A 309 31.39 -12.93 16.08
C ALA A 309 29.87 -12.76 15.98
N GLU A 310 29.16 -13.27 16.95
CA GLU A 310 27.69 -13.17 17.00
C GLU A 310 27.23 -11.73 17.20
N ASN A 311 26.17 -11.38 16.51
CA ASN A 311 25.40 -10.15 16.72
C ASN A 311 24.37 -10.34 17.82
N PRO A 312 23.93 -9.27 18.47
CA PRO A 312 22.84 -9.35 19.43
C PRO A 312 21.53 -9.76 18.72
N ASP A 313 20.79 -10.65 19.36
CA ASP A 313 19.46 -11.03 18.92
C ASP A 313 18.43 -10.00 19.41
N ILE A 314 18.10 -9.04 18.54
CA ILE A 314 17.25 -7.90 18.89
C ILE A 314 15.85 -8.36 19.30
N LEU A 315 15.25 -9.28 18.54
CA LEU A 315 13.91 -9.79 18.83
C LEU A 315 13.89 -10.55 20.18
N ALA A 316 14.87 -11.41 20.46
CA ALA A 316 14.92 -12.11 21.73
C ALA A 316 15.19 -11.15 22.91
N THR A 317 16.10 -10.19 22.72
CA THR A 317 16.45 -9.22 23.76
C THR A 317 15.25 -8.39 24.21
N LEU A 318 14.43 -7.94 23.26
CA LEU A 318 13.26 -7.10 23.53
C LEU A 318 11.98 -7.92 23.79
N GLY A 319 11.84 -9.06 23.12
CA GLY A 319 10.68 -9.93 23.32
C GLY A 319 10.56 -10.48 24.74
N HIS A 320 11.68 -10.80 25.40
CA HIS A 320 11.67 -11.19 26.80
C HIS A 320 11.41 -10.03 27.78
N LYS A 321 11.49 -8.78 27.31
CA LYS A 321 11.18 -7.55 28.06
C LYS A 321 9.82 -6.97 27.69
N LYS A 322 8.94 -7.73 26.99
CA LYS A 322 7.72 -7.18 26.39
C LYS A 322 6.69 -6.65 27.37
N GLU A 323 6.63 -7.21 28.60
CA GLU A 323 5.58 -6.85 29.58
C GLU A 323 4.18 -6.89 28.92
N ASN A 324 3.45 -5.77 28.88
CA ASN A 324 2.13 -5.64 28.25
C ASN A 324 2.18 -5.25 26.75
N ARG A 325 3.37 -5.17 26.16
CA ARG A 325 3.55 -4.81 24.75
C ARG A 325 3.26 -6.00 23.84
N VAL A 326 2.70 -5.73 22.67
CA VAL A 326 2.59 -6.74 21.64
C VAL A 326 3.87 -6.77 20.81
N VAL A 327 4.53 -7.92 20.80
CA VAL A 327 5.79 -8.14 20.07
C VAL A 327 5.57 -9.11 18.92
N ILE A 328 5.87 -8.68 17.72
CA ILE A 328 5.73 -9.47 16.48
C ILE A 328 7.08 -9.58 15.81
N GLY A 329 7.53 -10.80 15.57
CA GLY A 329 8.75 -11.10 14.84
C GLY A 329 8.48 -11.60 13.43
N PHE A 330 9.50 -11.56 12.58
CA PHE A 330 9.47 -12.12 11.23
C PHE A 330 10.43 -13.30 11.11
N ALA A 331 10.06 -14.27 10.29
CA ALA A 331 10.86 -15.45 9.99
C ALA A 331 10.82 -15.76 8.50
N ALA A 332 11.98 -15.65 7.85
CA ALA A 332 12.17 -16.06 6.47
C ALA A 332 12.78 -17.47 6.48
N GLU A 333 12.03 -18.47 6.05
CA GLU A 333 12.39 -19.90 6.15
C GLU A 333 12.44 -20.53 4.75
N THR A 334 13.32 -21.48 4.56
CA THR A 334 13.44 -22.21 3.28
C THR A 334 12.67 -23.51 3.25
N ASN A 335 12.30 -24.02 4.41
CA ASN A 335 11.54 -25.27 4.62
C ASN A 335 10.88 -25.26 6.01
N ASP A 336 9.90 -26.14 6.23
CA ASP A 336 9.22 -26.34 7.52
C ASP A 336 8.80 -25.02 8.20
N VAL A 337 8.26 -24.09 7.39
CA VAL A 337 7.98 -22.69 7.75
C VAL A 337 7.25 -22.54 9.08
N VAL A 338 6.15 -23.28 9.27
CA VAL A 338 5.32 -23.20 10.46
C VAL A 338 6.02 -23.75 11.70
N ASP A 339 6.72 -24.89 11.56
CA ASP A 339 7.40 -25.53 12.71
C ASP A 339 8.61 -24.72 13.17
N ASN A 340 9.35 -24.14 12.24
CA ASN A 340 10.46 -23.23 12.57
C ASN A 340 9.95 -21.93 13.20
N ALA A 341 8.83 -21.39 12.71
CA ALA A 341 8.21 -20.21 13.29
C ALA A 341 7.69 -20.48 14.72
N ARG A 342 7.11 -21.67 15.01
CA ARG A 342 6.71 -22.06 16.38
C ARG A 342 7.88 -22.11 17.35
N LYS A 343 8.99 -22.74 16.93
CA LYS A 343 10.22 -22.77 17.75
C LYS A 343 10.73 -21.35 18.00
N LYS A 344 10.69 -20.49 16.99
CA LYS A 344 11.12 -19.10 17.08
C LYS A 344 10.22 -18.29 18.00
N LEU A 345 8.89 -18.48 17.94
CA LEU A 345 7.91 -17.85 18.82
C LEU A 345 8.25 -18.07 20.31
N ALA A 346 8.42 -19.32 20.71
CA ALA A 346 8.75 -19.71 22.08
C ALA A 346 10.14 -19.15 22.50
N LYS A 347 11.16 -19.32 21.62
CA LYS A 347 12.55 -18.90 21.92
C LYS A 347 12.70 -17.40 22.07
N LYS A 348 11.90 -16.59 21.30
CA LYS A 348 12.06 -15.14 21.25
C LYS A 348 11.11 -14.37 22.16
N GLY A 349 10.19 -15.04 22.82
CA GLY A 349 9.19 -14.40 23.69
C GLY A 349 8.21 -13.49 22.92
N ALA A 350 8.04 -13.69 21.61
CA ALA A 350 7.10 -12.92 20.80
C ALA A 350 5.64 -13.33 21.05
N ASN A 351 4.67 -12.49 20.69
CA ASN A 351 3.25 -12.83 20.69
C ASN A 351 2.84 -13.50 19.38
N MET A 352 3.52 -13.13 18.28
CA MET A 352 3.29 -13.70 16.95
C MET A 352 4.59 -13.72 16.14
N ILE A 353 4.74 -14.72 15.29
CA ILE A 353 5.75 -14.75 14.23
C ILE A 353 5.03 -14.72 12.88
N VAL A 354 5.36 -13.74 12.06
CA VAL A 354 5.00 -13.70 10.65
C VAL A 354 6.07 -14.46 9.89
N ALA A 355 5.72 -15.59 9.33
CA ALA A 355 6.64 -16.46 8.63
C ALA A 355 6.32 -16.46 7.13
N ASN A 356 7.36 -16.47 6.29
CA ASN A 356 7.23 -16.63 4.85
C ASN A 356 8.26 -17.62 4.32
N GLU A 357 7.93 -18.26 3.20
CA GLU A 357 8.86 -19.13 2.49
C GLU A 357 9.75 -18.31 1.56
N VAL A 358 11.05 -18.40 1.77
CA VAL A 358 12.03 -17.72 0.92
C VAL A 358 12.84 -18.72 0.10
N GLY A 359 13.19 -18.35 -1.12
CA GLY A 359 13.99 -19.18 -2.01
C GLY A 359 14.49 -18.39 -3.22
N ALA A 360 15.28 -19.04 -4.08
CA ALA A 360 15.71 -18.42 -5.33
C ALA A 360 14.48 -18.01 -6.14
N ASN A 361 14.26 -16.69 -6.33
CA ASN A 361 13.16 -16.06 -7.06
C ASN A 361 11.77 -16.08 -6.39
N LYS A 362 11.61 -16.47 -5.12
CA LYS A 362 10.27 -16.51 -4.49
C LYS A 362 9.85 -15.17 -3.85
N THR A 363 10.64 -14.53 -3.01
CA THR A 363 10.14 -13.46 -2.10
C THR A 363 10.97 -12.18 -2.13
N PHE A 364 12.30 -12.28 -2.29
CA PHE A 364 13.17 -11.11 -2.19
C PHE A 364 12.94 -10.09 -3.30
N GLY A 365 12.64 -8.83 -2.91
CA GLY A 365 12.42 -7.70 -3.83
C GLY A 365 11.05 -7.66 -4.51
N LYS A 366 10.20 -8.68 -4.36
CA LYS A 366 8.82 -8.67 -4.89
C LYS A 366 7.90 -7.78 -4.04
N ASP A 367 6.81 -7.33 -4.66
CA ASP A 367 5.78 -6.54 -4.00
C ASP A 367 4.76 -7.41 -3.26
N ASP A 368 4.56 -8.65 -3.73
CA ASP A 368 3.66 -9.63 -3.13
C ASP A 368 4.41 -10.61 -2.22
N ASP A 369 3.70 -11.24 -1.31
CA ASP A 369 4.19 -12.31 -0.45
C ASP A 369 3.06 -13.26 -0.04
N GLU A 370 3.42 -14.44 0.45
CA GLU A 370 2.55 -15.43 1.08
C GLU A 370 3.07 -15.64 2.51
N ILE A 371 2.19 -15.57 3.50
CA ILE A 371 2.62 -15.58 4.90
C ILE A 371 1.81 -16.53 5.77
N TRP A 372 2.41 -16.97 6.88
CA TRP A 372 1.76 -17.65 8.00
C TRP A 372 1.84 -16.77 9.24
N LEU A 373 0.71 -16.55 9.91
CA LEU A 373 0.64 -15.90 11.21
C LEU A 373 0.67 -16.98 12.30
N VAL A 374 1.79 -17.13 12.96
CA VAL A 374 2.01 -18.19 13.97
C VAL A 374 1.95 -17.58 15.36
N THR A 375 1.01 -18.07 16.18
CA THR A 375 0.77 -17.70 17.58
C THR A 375 0.79 -18.93 18.47
N GLU A 376 0.69 -18.74 19.79
CA GLU A 376 0.53 -19.85 20.73
C GLU A 376 -0.74 -20.69 20.44
N SER A 377 -1.81 -20.06 19.97
CA SER A 377 -3.10 -20.72 19.67
C SER A 377 -3.11 -21.50 18.35
N GLY A 378 -2.15 -21.26 17.45
CA GLY A 378 -2.10 -21.95 16.15
C GLY A 378 -1.37 -21.18 15.08
N ALA A 379 -1.50 -21.65 13.84
CA ALA A 379 -0.96 -21.04 12.64
C ALA A 379 -2.11 -20.78 11.65
N GLU A 380 -2.18 -19.56 11.13
CA GLU A 380 -3.13 -19.09 10.13
C GLU A 380 -2.37 -18.81 8.83
N HIS A 381 -2.81 -19.41 7.73
CA HIS A 381 -2.24 -19.19 6.40
C HIS A 381 -2.96 -18.02 5.74
N ILE A 382 -2.20 -17.11 5.16
CA ILE A 382 -2.71 -15.98 4.37
C ILE A 382 -2.19 -16.13 2.94
N ASP A 383 -3.14 -16.23 2.01
CA ASP A 383 -2.86 -16.39 0.58
C ASP A 383 -1.98 -15.25 0.03
N PRO A 384 -1.28 -15.49 -1.10
CA PRO A 384 -0.45 -14.47 -1.73
C PRO A 384 -1.20 -13.16 -1.98
N ALA A 385 -0.66 -12.06 -1.44
CA ALA A 385 -1.22 -10.73 -1.58
C ALA A 385 -0.12 -9.65 -1.55
N PRO A 386 -0.41 -8.42 -2.02
CA PRO A 386 0.50 -7.29 -1.89
C PRO A 386 0.93 -7.06 -0.43
N LYS A 387 2.23 -6.76 -0.22
CA LYS A 387 2.76 -6.48 1.13
C LYS A 387 2.03 -5.34 1.85
N THR A 388 1.45 -4.41 1.10
CA THR A 388 0.59 -3.36 1.63
C THR A 388 -0.70 -3.91 2.24
N GLU A 389 -1.34 -4.89 1.61
CA GLU A 389 -2.54 -5.55 2.13
C GLU A 389 -2.19 -6.47 3.31
N LEU A 390 -1.12 -7.27 3.18
CA LEU A 390 -0.63 -8.13 4.25
C LEU A 390 -0.26 -7.33 5.51
N ALA A 391 0.24 -6.10 5.35
CA ALA A 391 0.51 -5.21 6.47
C ALA A 391 -0.76 -4.90 7.29
N HIS A 392 -1.90 -4.67 6.63
CA HIS A 392 -3.18 -4.44 7.32
C HIS A 392 -3.64 -5.70 8.08
N VAL A 393 -3.52 -6.88 7.48
CA VAL A 393 -3.86 -8.17 8.13
C VAL A 393 -3.01 -8.38 9.40
N ILE A 394 -1.71 -8.14 9.32
CA ILE A 394 -0.79 -8.25 10.46
C ILE A 394 -1.15 -7.25 11.56
N LEU A 395 -1.45 -6.00 11.19
CA LEU A 395 -1.84 -4.95 12.13
C LEU A 395 -3.19 -5.25 12.79
N ASP A 396 -4.17 -5.80 12.07
CA ASP A 396 -5.45 -6.22 12.63
C ASP A 396 -5.25 -7.28 13.72
N LYS A 397 -4.38 -8.26 13.46
CA LYS A 397 -4.02 -9.28 14.44
C LYS A 397 -3.28 -8.70 15.65
N ALA A 398 -2.33 -7.79 15.40
CA ALA A 398 -1.60 -7.09 16.46
C ALA A 398 -2.54 -6.30 17.38
N LEU A 399 -3.49 -5.56 16.79
CA LEU A 399 -4.46 -4.78 17.55
C LEU A 399 -5.39 -5.66 18.39
N SER A 400 -5.81 -6.81 17.87
CA SER A 400 -6.62 -7.78 18.62
C SER A 400 -5.90 -8.29 19.87
N MET A 401 -4.60 -8.53 19.78
CA MET A 401 -3.75 -8.96 20.91
C MET A 401 -3.57 -7.82 21.95
N ALA A 402 -3.45 -6.57 21.48
CA ALA A 402 -3.29 -5.41 22.35
C ALA A 402 -4.55 -5.06 23.17
N LYS A 403 -5.73 -5.54 22.76
CA LYS A 403 -7.00 -5.36 23.49
C LYS A 403 -7.25 -6.44 24.55
N THR A 404 -6.53 -7.55 24.46
CA THR A 404 -6.70 -8.72 25.34
C THR A 404 -5.73 -8.67 26.53
N ASN A 405 -4.69 -7.86 26.46
CA ASN A 405 -3.72 -7.60 27.53
C ASN A 405 -4.13 -6.34 28.33
#